data_7e1f21da43093540ab974fa4ba4a0e60
#
_entry.id   7e1f21da43093540ab974fa4ba4a0e60
#
_cell.length_a   1.000
_cell.length_b   1.000
_cell.length_c   1.000
_cell.angle_alpha   90.00
_cell.angle_beta   90.00
_cell.angle_gamma   90.00
#
_symmetry.space_group_name_H-M   'P 1'
#
loop_
_entity.id
_entity.type
_entity.pdbx_description
1 polymer ?
#
loop_
_entity_poly.entity_id
_entity_poly.type
_entity_poly.pdbx_seq_one_letter_code
_entity_poly.pdbx_strand_id
1 'polypeptide(L)'
;AIPIMIVLLITDLTMGLVARTVPQLNIMILGLPIKILIGLLAFSLALPIFMNIIIANFQTIPNFIKSMYKVAPFLIIFASDDKTEDATPKKKDEARKKGQIAKSKDVALALTLLSSTLVLISLGGYAINQFKLTLIAFLNSYLTTDLTYNSAQNIMLIAVWRIAIVLLPMIVPIMLMGVLANLLQTGFLISTEPIKMDFKKLSPISGFKRMFSVKTFAELIKDLILVTVVGFVGYNFVSSNYTIILTLWHLNPIGMLSAIGSLIISIFFKVTILMIGIAICDYIFQWFQYNKDLRMTKQEVKEEYKQDEGDPQIKSKIRQKQREMAMRRMMSEVPKATVVITNPTHISIALKYIQGEDAPTVTAKGADLVAIRIKQVAKEYNIPLIENKPLARLIYEKVDEGKQIPAEMYQAVAEILALVYKLKK
;
A
#
# COMPACT_ATOMS: atom_id res chain seq x y z
N ALA A 1 -29.60 13.61 16.34
CA ALA A 1 -29.87 13.63 14.89
C ALA A 1 -31.24 13.04 14.54
N ILE A 2 -31.62 11.90 15.12
CA ILE A 2 -32.90 11.20 14.77
C ILE A 2 -34.16 12.11 14.91
N PRO A 3 -34.39 12.87 16.00
CA PRO A 3 -35.56 13.73 16.10
C PRO A 3 -35.67 14.79 15.00
N ILE A 4 -34.53 15.39 14.64
CA ILE A 4 -34.47 16.41 13.59
C ILE A 4 -34.77 15.80 12.22
N MET A 5 -34.22 14.61 11.96
CA MET A 5 -34.46 13.87 10.71
C MET A 5 -35.96 13.49 10.58
N ILE A 6 -36.61 13.09 11.67
CA ILE A 6 -38.05 12.78 11.68
C ILE A 6 -38.89 14.04 11.38
N VAL A 7 -38.56 15.17 11.98
CA VAL A 7 -39.24 16.45 11.71
C VAL A 7 -39.10 16.87 10.25
N LEU A 8 -37.89 16.75 9.67
CA LEU A 8 -37.65 17.06 8.27
C LEU A 8 -38.41 16.09 7.34
N LEU A 9 -38.48 14.82 7.67
CA LEU A 9 -39.19 13.80 6.89
C LEU A 9 -40.71 14.06 6.94
N ILE A 10 -41.26 14.41 8.10
CA ILE A 10 -42.67 14.82 8.24
C ILE A 10 -42.96 16.07 7.42
N THR A 11 -42.02 17.03 7.44
CA THR A 11 -42.12 18.26 6.63
C THR A 11 -42.16 17.94 5.13
N ASP A 12 -41.30 17.04 4.65
CA ASP A 12 -41.29 16.61 3.25
C ASP A 12 -42.60 15.91 2.86
N LEU A 13 -43.11 15.07 3.74
CA LEU A 13 -44.36 14.35 3.52
C LEU A 13 -45.56 15.30 3.49
N THR A 14 -45.59 16.28 4.40
CA THR A 14 -46.62 17.32 4.46
C THR A 14 -46.58 18.21 3.23
N MET A 15 -45.40 18.62 2.78
CA MET A 15 -45.24 19.39 1.56
C MET A 15 -45.67 18.59 0.32
N GLY A 16 -45.35 17.28 0.27
CA GLY A 16 -45.86 16.40 -0.81
C GLY A 16 -47.39 16.30 -0.86
N LEU A 17 -48.05 16.28 0.31
CA LEU A 17 -49.50 16.32 0.40
C LEU A 17 -50.10 17.66 -0.02
N VAL A 18 -49.49 18.77 0.40
CA VAL A 18 -49.90 20.13 -0.01
C VAL A 18 -49.70 20.31 -1.52
N ALA A 19 -48.65 19.74 -2.12
CA ALA A 19 -48.46 19.70 -3.56
C ALA A 19 -49.61 19.08 -4.31
N ARG A 20 -50.20 18.05 -3.73
CA ARG A 20 -51.29 17.30 -4.35
C ARG A 20 -52.67 18.00 -4.19
N THR A 21 -52.84 18.75 -3.11
CA THR A 21 -54.10 19.43 -2.80
C THR A 21 -54.20 20.83 -3.43
N VAL A 22 -53.07 21.53 -3.59
CA VAL A 22 -53.03 22.89 -4.14
C VAL A 22 -51.98 22.98 -5.27
N PRO A 23 -52.32 22.50 -6.49
CA PRO A 23 -51.33 22.43 -7.58
C PRO A 23 -50.83 23.79 -8.11
N GLN A 24 -51.49 24.87 -7.72
CA GLN A 24 -51.11 26.24 -8.10
C GLN A 24 -49.92 26.80 -7.27
N LEU A 25 -49.59 26.21 -6.13
CA LEU A 25 -48.45 26.61 -5.31
C LEU A 25 -47.17 25.93 -5.86
N ASN A 26 -46.25 26.74 -6.31
CA ASN A 26 -44.91 26.24 -6.73
C ASN A 26 -44.13 25.78 -5.50
N ILE A 27 -44.32 24.51 -5.11
CA ILE A 27 -43.74 23.92 -3.91
C ILE A 27 -42.23 23.86 -3.95
N MET A 28 -41.63 23.86 -5.14
CA MET A 28 -40.16 23.97 -5.23
C MET A 28 -39.60 25.32 -4.74
N ILE A 29 -40.38 26.40 -4.93
CA ILE A 29 -39.96 27.74 -4.51
C ILE A 29 -40.21 27.97 -3.02
N LEU A 30 -41.35 27.50 -2.50
CA LEU A 30 -41.72 27.68 -1.09
C LEU A 30 -41.20 26.57 -0.15
N GLY A 31 -41.04 25.35 -0.66
CA GLY A 31 -40.69 24.18 0.16
C GLY A 31 -39.27 24.26 0.74
N LEU A 32 -38.32 24.77 0.00
CA LEU A 32 -36.93 24.84 0.43
C LEU A 32 -36.73 25.87 1.58
N PRO A 33 -37.24 27.12 1.51
CA PRO A 33 -37.19 28.04 2.64
C PRO A 33 -37.92 27.55 3.87
N ILE A 34 -39.11 26.96 3.72
CA ILE A 34 -39.90 26.42 4.84
C ILE A 34 -39.16 25.26 5.52
N LYS A 35 -38.57 24.36 4.73
CA LYS A 35 -37.76 23.25 5.25
C LYS A 35 -36.54 23.73 6.03
N ILE A 36 -35.85 24.75 5.55
CA ILE A 36 -34.71 25.36 6.26
C ILE A 36 -35.17 25.97 7.59
N LEU A 37 -36.29 26.69 7.57
CA LEU A 37 -36.85 27.37 8.76
C LEU A 37 -37.29 26.37 9.82
N ILE A 38 -38.03 25.32 9.42
CA ILE A 38 -38.46 24.23 10.31
C ILE A 38 -37.26 23.44 10.83
N GLY A 39 -36.28 23.17 9.97
CA GLY A 39 -35.03 22.49 10.36
C GLY A 39 -34.22 23.26 11.38
N LEU A 40 -34.06 24.58 11.20
CA LEU A 40 -33.42 25.48 12.16
C LEU A 40 -34.16 25.54 13.49
N LEU A 41 -35.49 25.61 13.44
CA LEU A 41 -36.35 25.65 14.64
C LEU A 41 -36.26 24.32 15.40
N ALA A 42 -36.31 23.19 14.69
CA ALA A 42 -36.16 21.86 15.29
C ALA A 42 -34.76 21.67 15.89
N PHE A 43 -33.71 22.18 15.23
CA PHE A 43 -32.35 22.17 15.74
C PHE A 43 -32.21 23.02 17.00
N SER A 44 -32.78 24.24 17.00
CA SER A 44 -32.73 25.15 18.15
C SER A 44 -33.44 24.54 19.38
N LEU A 45 -34.56 23.88 19.19
CA LEU A 45 -35.30 23.17 20.26
C LEU A 45 -34.59 21.89 20.75
N ALA A 46 -33.89 21.19 19.85
CA ALA A 46 -33.15 20.00 20.20
C ALA A 46 -31.81 20.30 20.91
N LEU A 47 -31.23 21.47 20.71
CA LEU A 47 -29.92 21.86 21.21
C LEU A 47 -29.84 21.82 22.76
N PRO A 48 -30.76 22.36 23.55
CA PRO A 48 -30.72 22.26 25.01
C PRO A 48 -30.83 20.81 25.51
N ILE A 49 -31.67 20.00 24.87
CA ILE A 49 -31.84 18.57 25.20
C ILE A 49 -30.54 17.84 24.94
N PHE A 50 -29.87 18.13 23.81
CA PHE A 50 -28.59 17.53 23.43
C PHE A 50 -27.48 17.94 24.40
N MET A 51 -27.44 19.22 24.80
CA MET A 51 -26.47 19.72 25.78
C MET A 51 -26.68 19.07 27.16
N ASN A 52 -27.90 18.90 27.61
CA ASN A 52 -28.18 18.23 28.88
C ASN A 52 -27.75 16.75 28.85
N ILE A 53 -27.96 16.05 27.73
CA ILE A 53 -27.50 14.65 27.55
C ILE A 53 -25.96 14.60 27.56
N ILE A 54 -25.28 15.54 26.90
CA ILE A 54 -23.83 15.61 26.90
C ILE A 54 -23.30 15.87 28.32
N ILE A 55 -23.83 16.85 29.03
CA ILE A 55 -23.39 17.20 30.39
C ILE A 55 -23.63 16.03 31.36
N ALA A 56 -24.80 15.38 31.29
CA ALA A 56 -25.10 14.21 32.13
C ALA A 56 -24.16 13.02 31.86
N ASN A 57 -23.84 12.78 30.59
CA ASN A 57 -22.89 11.71 30.24
C ASN A 57 -21.44 12.10 30.58
N PHE A 58 -21.06 13.39 30.49
CA PHE A 58 -19.74 13.87 30.89
C PHE A 58 -19.47 13.66 32.39
N GLN A 59 -20.49 13.77 33.23
CA GLN A 59 -20.38 13.50 34.66
C GLN A 59 -20.19 12.01 34.99
N THR A 60 -20.58 11.10 34.09
CA THR A 60 -20.37 9.65 34.28
C THR A 60 -19.02 9.16 33.76
N ILE A 61 -18.32 9.93 32.92
CA ILE A 61 -17.01 9.59 32.36
C ILE A 61 -15.94 9.30 33.42
N PRO A 62 -15.79 10.08 34.52
CA PRO A 62 -14.80 9.77 35.57
C PRO A 62 -15.05 8.42 36.23
N ASN A 63 -16.30 8.05 36.44
CA ASN A 63 -16.69 6.77 37.02
C ASN A 63 -16.43 5.61 36.04
N PHE A 64 -16.68 5.81 34.77
CA PHE A 64 -16.37 4.85 33.71
C PHE A 64 -14.85 4.65 33.57
N ILE A 65 -14.04 5.71 33.59
CA ILE A 65 -12.57 5.63 33.58
C ILE A 65 -12.06 4.89 34.82
N LYS A 66 -12.60 5.16 36.01
CA LYS A 66 -12.27 4.43 37.24
C LYS A 66 -12.61 2.94 37.17
N SER A 67 -13.74 2.58 36.55
CA SER A 67 -14.11 1.17 36.34
C SER A 67 -13.23 0.49 35.30
N MET A 68 -12.82 1.18 34.25
CA MET A 68 -11.86 0.67 33.27
C MET A 68 -10.47 0.45 33.88
N TYR A 69 -10.03 1.33 34.79
CA TYR A 69 -8.75 1.17 35.50
C TYR A 69 -8.74 -0.09 36.37
N LYS A 70 -9.88 -0.52 36.89
CA LYS A 70 -10.00 -1.78 37.65
C LYS A 70 -9.96 -3.04 36.78
N VAL A 71 -10.32 -2.92 35.50
CA VAL A 71 -10.35 -4.05 34.53
C VAL A 71 -9.07 -4.08 33.66
N ALA A 72 -8.35 -2.97 33.60
CA ALA A 72 -7.12 -2.84 32.79
C ALA A 72 -6.05 -3.90 33.09
N PRO A 73 -5.79 -4.34 34.36
CA PRO A 73 -4.82 -5.39 34.63
C PRO A 73 -5.20 -6.75 34.00
N PHE A 74 -6.50 -7.00 33.78
CA PHE A 74 -6.97 -8.26 33.21
C PHE A 74 -6.85 -8.35 31.69
N LEU A 75 -6.70 -7.20 31.00
CA LEU A 75 -6.57 -7.12 29.54
C LEU A 75 -5.12 -7.23 29.04
N ILE A 76 -4.13 -7.22 29.95
CA ILE A 76 -2.70 -7.23 29.60
C ILE A 76 -2.13 -8.65 29.42
N ILE A 77 -2.90 -9.72 29.72
CA ILE A 77 -2.40 -11.12 29.74
C ILE A 77 -2.59 -11.85 28.39
N PHE A 78 -3.01 -11.20 27.35
CA PHE A 78 -2.82 -11.76 26.02
C PHE A 78 -1.49 -11.26 25.48
N ALA A 79 -0.41 -12.00 25.79
CA ALA A 79 0.89 -11.84 25.17
C ALA A 79 0.70 -11.95 23.65
N SER A 80 0.58 -10.84 22.98
CA SER A 80 0.87 -10.77 21.56
C SER A 80 2.36 -11.06 21.42
N ASP A 81 2.74 -12.01 20.58
CA ASP A 81 4.13 -12.18 20.16
C ASP A 81 4.69 -10.79 19.86
N ASP A 82 5.69 -10.38 20.67
CA ASP A 82 6.21 -9.02 20.59
C ASP A 82 6.86 -8.83 19.20
N LYS A 83 6.20 -8.06 18.35
CA LYS A 83 6.72 -7.65 17.05
C LYS A 83 7.83 -6.63 17.26
N THR A 84 9.04 -7.14 17.47
CA THR A 84 10.22 -6.35 17.80
C THR A 84 11.07 -6.02 16.60
N GLU A 85 11.00 -6.85 15.55
CA GLU A 85 11.85 -6.70 14.35
C GLU A 85 11.22 -5.75 13.33
N ASP A 86 12.07 -5.00 12.65
CA ASP A 86 11.63 -4.12 11.56
C ASP A 86 11.15 -4.93 10.36
N ALA A 87 10.20 -4.37 9.61
CA ALA A 87 9.66 -5.01 8.43
C ALA A 87 10.73 -5.19 7.34
N THR A 88 10.81 -6.39 6.79
CA THR A 88 11.67 -6.71 5.65
C THR A 88 11.25 -5.90 4.40
N PRO A 89 12.14 -5.72 3.41
CA PRO A 89 11.78 -5.08 2.14
C PRO A 89 10.59 -5.76 1.45
N LYS A 90 10.53 -7.10 1.50
CA LYS A 90 9.42 -7.88 0.93
C LYS A 90 8.10 -7.58 1.62
N LYS A 91 8.09 -7.55 2.95
CA LYS A 91 6.89 -7.18 3.74
C LYS A 91 6.40 -5.77 3.40
N LYS A 92 7.32 -4.82 3.23
CA LYS A 92 7.00 -3.46 2.80
C LYS A 92 6.40 -3.42 1.39
N ASP A 93 6.94 -4.19 0.46
CA ASP A 93 6.42 -4.31 -0.91
C ASP A 93 5.05 -4.98 -0.95
N GLU A 94 4.84 -6.03 -0.15
CA GLU A 94 3.53 -6.67 -0.02
C GLU A 94 2.49 -5.71 0.58
N ALA A 95 2.84 -4.97 1.63
CA ALA A 95 1.97 -3.96 2.22
C ALA A 95 1.61 -2.89 1.19
N ARG A 96 2.60 -2.43 0.40
CA ARG A 96 2.38 -1.47 -0.69
C ARG A 96 1.45 -2.03 -1.77
N LYS A 97 1.63 -3.28 -2.20
CA LYS A 97 0.73 -3.96 -3.15
C LYS A 97 -0.69 -4.09 -2.62
N LYS A 98 -0.87 -4.27 -1.31
CA LYS A 98 -2.17 -4.28 -0.62
C LYS A 98 -2.77 -2.87 -0.41
N GLY A 99 -2.11 -1.81 -0.89
CA GLY A 99 -2.55 -0.43 -0.71
C GLY A 99 -2.33 0.12 0.71
N GLN A 100 -1.55 -0.56 1.54
CA GLN A 100 -1.18 -0.10 2.88
C GLN A 100 0.07 0.77 2.77
N ILE A 101 -0.11 2.06 3.00
CA ILE A 101 0.94 3.08 2.90
C ILE A 101 0.80 4.09 4.03
N ALA A 102 1.91 4.71 4.42
CA ALA A 102 1.87 5.86 5.31
C ALA A 102 1.25 7.05 4.56
N LYS A 103 0.04 7.44 4.94
CA LYS A 103 -0.70 8.54 4.31
C LYS A 103 -1.36 9.40 5.37
N SER A 104 -1.11 10.70 5.30
CA SER A 104 -1.79 11.73 6.08
C SER A 104 -2.83 12.45 5.23
N LYS A 105 -4.06 12.54 5.74
CA LYS A 105 -5.12 13.35 5.12
C LYS A 105 -4.83 14.83 5.28
N ASP A 106 -4.19 15.21 6.39
CA ASP A 106 -3.92 16.61 6.74
C ASP A 106 -2.86 17.22 5.82
N VAL A 107 -1.90 16.42 5.32
CA VAL A 107 -0.95 16.86 4.28
C VAL A 107 -1.67 17.21 2.98
N ALA A 108 -2.58 16.36 2.51
CA ALA A 108 -3.33 16.66 1.29
C ALA A 108 -4.19 17.90 1.46
N LEU A 109 -4.81 18.07 2.63
CA LEU A 109 -5.63 19.22 2.97
C LEU A 109 -4.78 20.51 3.08
N ALA A 110 -3.61 20.46 3.73
CA ALA A 110 -2.71 21.59 3.84
C ALA A 110 -2.18 22.06 2.48
N LEU A 111 -1.80 21.11 1.60
CA LEU A 111 -1.32 21.44 0.26
C LEU A 111 -2.42 22.01 -0.65
N THR A 112 -3.64 21.48 -0.56
CA THR A 112 -4.77 22.05 -1.30
C THR A 112 -5.14 23.43 -0.79
N LEU A 113 -5.09 23.66 0.53
CA LEU A 113 -5.33 24.96 1.14
C LEU A 113 -4.22 25.97 0.76
N LEU A 114 -2.96 25.53 0.73
CA LEU A 114 -1.85 26.34 0.24
C LEU A 114 -2.08 26.79 -1.20
N SER A 115 -2.44 25.83 -2.08
CA SER A 115 -2.77 26.14 -3.48
C SER A 115 -3.94 27.12 -3.57
N SER A 116 -5.00 26.91 -2.78
CA SER A 116 -6.16 27.81 -2.75
C SER A 116 -5.76 29.22 -2.32
N THR A 117 -4.92 29.34 -1.32
CA THR A 117 -4.41 30.64 -0.84
C THR A 117 -3.58 31.34 -1.91
N LEU A 118 -2.68 30.61 -2.59
CA LEU A 118 -1.87 31.14 -3.68
C LEU A 118 -2.72 31.56 -4.87
N VAL A 119 -3.74 30.77 -5.23
CA VAL A 119 -4.70 31.09 -6.30
C VAL A 119 -5.49 32.35 -5.95
N LEU A 120 -5.97 32.50 -4.71
CA LEU A 120 -6.67 33.69 -4.26
C LEU A 120 -5.79 34.94 -4.32
N ILE A 121 -4.52 34.83 -3.92
CA ILE A 121 -3.57 35.96 -3.97
C ILE A 121 -3.27 36.35 -5.42
N SER A 122 -3.02 35.38 -6.30
CA SER A 122 -2.58 35.63 -7.67
C SER A 122 -3.73 35.94 -8.64
N LEU A 123 -4.85 35.25 -8.52
CA LEU A 123 -5.99 35.35 -9.45
C LEU A 123 -7.23 36.03 -8.86
N GLY A 124 -7.23 36.41 -7.58
CA GLY A 124 -8.36 37.06 -6.94
C GLY A 124 -8.73 38.39 -7.61
N GLY A 125 -7.73 39.21 -7.92
CA GLY A 125 -7.95 40.47 -8.66
C GLY A 125 -8.49 40.24 -10.06
N TYR A 126 -7.98 39.24 -10.77
CA TYR A 126 -8.50 38.83 -12.07
C TYR A 126 -9.98 38.38 -11.98
N ALA A 127 -10.30 37.54 -11.03
CA ALA A 127 -11.66 37.04 -10.82
C ALA A 127 -12.65 38.19 -10.55
N ILE A 128 -12.30 39.13 -9.68
CA ILE A 128 -13.09 40.31 -9.36
C ILE A 128 -13.32 41.16 -10.62
N ASN A 129 -12.26 41.42 -11.41
CA ASN A 129 -12.37 42.19 -12.62
C ASN A 129 -13.26 41.53 -13.68
N GLN A 130 -13.09 40.23 -13.91
CA GLN A 130 -13.95 39.47 -14.83
C GLN A 130 -15.41 39.43 -14.35
N PHE A 131 -15.65 39.29 -13.07
CA PHE A 131 -17.00 39.38 -12.49
C PHE A 131 -17.62 40.75 -12.74
N LYS A 132 -16.88 41.84 -12.50
CA LYS A 132 -17.32 43.21 -12.80
C LYS A 132 -17.66 43.38 -14.25
N LEU A 133 -16.79 42.96 -15.19
CA LEU A 133 -17.04 43.04 -16.62
C LEU A 133 -18.28 42.24 -17.04
N THR A 134 -18.46 41.07 -16.47
CA THR A 134 -19.62 40.24 -16.69
C THR A 134 -20.91 40.93 -16.22
N LEU A 135 -20.89 41.49 -15.02
CA LEU A 135 -22.05 42.19 -14.46
C LEU A 135 -22.43 43.42 -15.34
N ILE A 136 -21.45 44.23 -15.76
CA ILE A 136 -21.66 45.38 -16.62
C ILE A 136 -22.27 44.94 -17.99
N ALA A 137 -21.73 43.86 -18.59
CA ALA A 137 -22.25 43.33 -19.84
C ALA A 137 -23.71 42.85 -19.70
N PHE A 138 -24.05 42.17 -18.61
CA PHE A 138 -25.40 41.73 -18.35
C PHE A 138 -26.38 42.90 -18.12
N LEU A 139 -25.97 43.86 -17.30
CA LEU A 139 -26.81 45.05 -17.01
C LEU A 139 -27.04 45.95 -18.25
N ASN A 140 -26.02 46.14 -19.08
CA ASN A 140 -26.12 47.05 -20.23
C ASN A 140 -26.77 46.42 -21.46
N SER A 141 -26.52 45.12 -21.71
CA SER A 141 -26.88 44.49 -22.96
C SER A 141 -28.06 43.54 -22.86
N TYR A 142 -28.22 42.81 -21.75
CA TYR A 142 -29.20 41.73 -21.67
C TYR A 142 -30.47 42.09 -20.92
N LEU A 143 -30.47 43.14 -20.07
CA LEU A 143 -31.69 43.60 -19.40
C LEU A 143 -32.70 44.24 -20.36
N THR A 144 -32.23 44.79 -21.51
CA THR A 144 -33.03 45.45 -22.49
C THR A 144 -33.37 44.61 -23.71
N THR A 145 -32.92 43.33 -23.70
CA THR A 145 -33.12 42.39 -24.82
C THR A 145 -34.49 41.71 -24.69
N ASP A 146 -35.24 41.67 -25.78
CA ASP A 146 -36.50 40.92 -25.81
C ASP A 146 -36.27 39.42 -25.55
N LEU A 147 -36.97 38.88 -24.57
CA LEU A 147 -36.85 37.50 -24.16
C LEU A 147 -37.63 36.58 -25.10
N THR A 148 -36.95 36.15 -26.14
CA THR A 148 -37.39 35.05 -27.02
C THR A 148 -36.68 33.75 -26.56
N TYR A 149 -37.19 32.59 -27.00
CA TYR A 149 -36.53 31.29 -26.67
C TYR A 149 -35.04 31.26 -27.09
N ASN A 150 -34.74 31.77 -28.30
CA ASN A 150 -33.38 31.80 -28.81
C ASN A 150 -32.48 32.82 -28.08
N SER A 151 -33.01 33.99 -27.72
CA SER A 151 -32.25 34.96 -26.92
C SER A 151 -31.97 34.46 -25.52
N ALA A 152 -32.93 33.83 -24.86
CA ALA A 152 -32.75 33.24 -23.52
C ALA A 152 -31.68 32.12 -23.54
N GLN A 153 -31.70 31.24 -24.55
CA GLN A 153 -30.67 30.19 -24.70
C GLN A 153 -29.28 30.80 -24.91
N ASN A 154 -29.13 31.80 -25.76
CA ASN A 154 -27.86 32.47 -26.00
C ASN A 154 -27.34 33.19 -24.76
N ILE A 155 -28.19 33.88 -24.02
CA ILE A 155 -27.83 34.54 -22.75
C ILE A 155 -27.32 33.50 -21.73
N MET A 156 -28.01 32.37 -21.62
CA MET A 156 -27.61 31.30 -20.74
C MET A 156 -26.24 30.70 -21.11
N LEU A 157 -25.98 30.44 -22.39
CA LEU A 157 -24.68 29.95 -22.86
C LEU A 157 -23.56 30.96 -22.57
N ILE A 158 -23.81 32.27 -22.79
CA ILE A 158 -22.84 33.31 -22.49
C ILE A 158 -22.59 33.38 -20.96
N ALA A 159 -23.63 33.27 -20.14
CA ALA A 159 -23.47 33.24 -18.69
C ALA A 159 -22.60 32.06 -18.23
N VAL A 160 -22.87 30.86 -18.73
CA VAL A 160 -22.07 29.66 -18.41
C VAL A 160 -20.61 29.84 -18.86
N TRP A 161 -20.37 30.36 -20.05
CA TRP A 161 -19.03 30.62 -20.54
C TRP A 161 -18.27 31.68 -19.70
N ARG A 162 -18.92 32.76 -19.32
CA ARG A 162 -18.36 33.80 -18.46
C ARG A 162 -18.02 33.27 -17.09
N ILE A 163 -18.89 32.44 -16.51
CA ILE A 163 -18.64 31.76 -15.23
C ILE A 163 -17.43 30.82 -15.37
N ALA A 164 -17.34 30.07 -16.47
CA ALA A 164 -16.22 29.16 -16.71
C ALA A 164 -14.87 29.90 -16.80
N ILE A 165 -14.83 31.05 -17.49
CA ILE A 165 -13.63 31.91 -17.60
C ILE A 165 -13.12 32.36 -16.21
N VAL A 166 -14.04 32.61 -15.27
CA VAL A 166 -13.67 33.01 -13.90
C VAL A 166 -13.24 31.80 -13.07
N LEU A 167 -14.03 30.73 -13.10
CA LEU A 167 -13.87 29.61 -12.18
C LEU A 167 -12.77 28.63 -12.58
N LEU A 168 -12.64 28.31 -13.89
CA LEU A 168 -11.67 27.30 -14.32
C LEU A 168 -10.21 27.63 -13.96
N PRO A 169 -9.72 28.87 -14.16
CA PRO A 169 -8.35 29.21 -13.76
C PRO A 169 -8.12 29.08 -12.25
N MET A 170 -9.17 29.18 -11.42
CA MET A 170 -9.08 29.03 -9.97
C MET A 170 -9.18 27.57 -9.53
N ILE A 171 -10.12 26.82 -10.09
CA ILE A 171 -10.42 25.45 -9.67
C ILE A 171 -9.35 24.46 -10.15
N VAL A 172 -8.88 24.61 -11.40
CA VAL A 172 -7.94 23.66 -12.02
C VAL A 172 -6.62 23.54 -11.23
N PRO A 173 -5.93 24.63 -10.81
CA PRO A 173 -4.71 24.50 -10.03
C PRO A 173 -4.95 23.85 -8.66
N ILE A 174 -6.08 24.14 -8.00
CA ILE A 174 -6.44 23.54 -6.70
C ILE A 174 -6.68 22.05 -6.86
N MET A 175 -7.43 21.65 -7.90
CA MET A 175 -7.70 20.24 -8.21
C MET A 175 -6.41 19.48 -8.53
N LEU A 176 -5.54 20.06 -9.36
CA LEU A 176 -4.24 19.50 -9.70
C LEU A 176 -3.38 19.32 -8.45
N MET A 177 -3.34 20.33 -7.57
CA MET A 177 -2.62 20.21 -6.30
C MET A 177 -3.18 19.10 -5.41
N GLY A 178 -4.50 18.92 -5.35
CA GLY A 178 -5.12 17.81 -4.62
C GLY A 178 -4.70 16.44 -5.15
N VAL A 179 -4.59 16.29 -6.47
CA VAL A 179 -4.07 15.06 -7.09
C VAL A 179 -2.59 14.89 -6.78
N LEU A 180 -1.78 15.92 -6.98
CA LEU A 180 -0.34 15.92 -6.71
C LEU A 180 -0.04 15.62 -5.24
N ALA A 181 -0.77 16.21 -4.31
CA ALA A 181 -0.61 15.97 -2.88
C ALA A 181 -0.80 14.49 -2.50
N ASN A 182 -1.73 13.80 -3.16
CA ASN A 182 -1.89 12.37 -2.99
C ASN A 182 -0.76 11.59 -3.66
N LEU A 183 -0.41 11.92 -4.90
CA LEU A 183 0.68 11.24 -5.64
C LEU A 183 2.03 11.38 -4.93
N LEU A 184 2.33 12.53 -4.35
CA LEU A 184 3.57 12.75 -3.59
C LEU A 184 3.69 11.84 -2.37
N GLN A 185 2.57 11.54 -1.70
CA GLN A 185 2.55 10.66 -0.53
C GLN A 185 2.55 9.17 -0.90
N THR A 186 1.79 8.78 -1.92
CA THR A 186 1.55 7.36 -2.24
C THR A 186 2.43 6.85 -3.38
N GLY A 187 3.00 7.77 -4.18
CA GLY A 187 3.57 7.46 -5.48
C GLY A 187 2.49 6.99 -6.47
N PHE A 188 2.93 6.53 -7.62
CA PHE A 188 2.03 5.91 -8.61
C PHE A 188 1.73 4.48 -8.18
N LEU A 189 0.68 4.30 -7.38
CA LEU A 189 0.26 2.99 -6.87
C LEU A 189 -1.13 2.64 -7.38
N ILE A 190 -1.23 1.65 -8.25
CA ILE A 190 -2.50 1.06 -8.68
C ILE A 190 -2.64 -0.28 -7.96
N SER A 191 -3.48 -0.33 -6.94
CA SER A 191 -3.80 -1.57 -6.23
C SER A 191 -5.26 -1.93 -6.45
N THR A 192 -5.50 -3.15 -6.92
CA THR A 192 -6.85 -3.70 -7.11
C THR A 192 -7.34 -4.44 -5.87
N GLU A 193 -6.47 -4.73 -4.91
CA GLU A 193 -6.79 -5.50 -3.69
C GLU A 193 -7.85 -4.84 -2.79
N PRO A 194 -7.83 -3.51 -2.56
CA PRO A 194 -8.87 -2.85 -1.76
C PRO A 194 -10.26 -2.91 -2.38
N ILE A 195 -10.35 -3.11 -3.71
CA ILE A 195 -11.62 -3.14 -4.48
C ILE A 195 -12.25 -4.54 -4.45
N LYS A 196 -11.49 -5.59 -4.09
CA LYS A 196 -12.02 -6.95 -3.98
C LYS A 196 -13.10 -6.99 -2.91
N MET A 197 -14.26 -7.56 -3.28
CA MET A 197 -15.36 -7.79 -2.35
C MET A 197 -14.92 -8.79 -1.28
N ASP A 198 -14.85 -8.33 -0.05
CA ASP A 198 -14.54 -9.14 1.13
C ASP A 198 -15.68 -9.02 2.13
N PHE A 199 -16.54 -10.03 2.18
CA PHE A 199 -17.69 -10.07 3.09
C PHE A 199 -17.31 -9.98 4.57
N LYS A 200 -16.06 -10.32 4.94
CA LYS A 200 -15.56 -10.15 6.31
C LYS A 200 -15.48 -8.68 6.72
N LYS A 201 -15.27 -7.78 5.76
CA LYS A 201 -15.26 -6.32 6.01
C LYS A 201 -16.65 -5.75 6.31
N LEU A 202 -17.71 -6.47 5.93
CA LEU A 202 -19.11 -6.07 6.16
C LEU A 202 -19.65 -6.52 7.52
N SER A 203 -18.86 -7.26 8.33
CA SER A 203 -19.30 -7.69 9.65
C SER A 203 -19.52 -6.49 10.59
N PRO A 204 -20.74 -6.29 11.14
CA PRO A 204 -21.03 -5.20 12.07
C PRO A 204 -20.16 -5.24 13.32
N ILE A 205 -19.86 -6.45 13.83
CA ILE A 205 -19.06 -6.66 15.04
C ILE A 205 -17.64 -6.16 14.85
N SER A 206 -17.04 -6.43 13.67
CA SER A 206 -15.70 -5.93 13.34
C SER A 206 -15.68 -4.41 13.16
N GLY A 207 -16.78 -3.84 12.63
CA GLY A 207 -17.00 -2.40 12.53
C GLY A 207 -17.06 -1.74 13.92
N PHE A 208 -17.85 -2.28 14.82
CA PHE A 208 -17.92 -1.79 16.21
C PHE A 208 -16.56 -1.84 16.92
N LYS A 209 -15.85 -2.97 16.83
CA LYS A 209 -14.52 -3.10 17.43
C LYS A 209 -13.51 -2.09 16.88
N ARG A 210 -13.61 -1.74 15.60
CA ARG A 210 -12.78 -0.71 14.96
C ARG A 210 -13.12 0.69 15.46
N MET A 211 -14.41 1.01 15.61
CA MET A 211 -14.87 2.31 16.11
C MET A 211 -14.39 2.59 17.54
N PHE A 212 -14.33 1.57 18.39
CA PHE A 212 -13.84 1.67 19.78
C PHE A 212 -12.37 1.24 19.93
N SER A 213 -11.56 1.38 18.88
CA SER A 213 -10.13 1.10 18.95
C SER A 213 -9.36 2.28 19.56
N VAL A 214 -8.22 1.98 20.19
CA VAL A 214 -7.29 3.01 20.73
C VAL A 214 -6.87 3.99 19.62
N LYS A 215 -6.73 3.49 18.39
CA LYS A 215 -6.39 4.30 17.22
C LYS A 215 -7.49 5.34 16.92
N THR A 216 -8.75 4.91 16.88
CA THR A 216 -9.89 5.82 16.62
C THR A 216 -10.02 6.86 17.73
N PHE A 217 -9.75 6.48 18.99
CA PHE A 217 -9.76 7.41 20.10
C PHE A 217 -8.63 8.46 19.99
N ALA A 218 -7.44 8.03 19.59
CA ALA A 218 -6.33 8.97 19.32
C ALA A 218 -6.65 9.93 18.17
N GLU A 219 -7.26 9.44 17.08
CA GLU A 219 -7.74 10.27 15.97
C GLU A 219 -8.78 11.29 16.44
N LEU A 220 -9.73 10.87 17.28
CA LEU A 220 -10.74 11.77 17.84
C LEU A 220 -10.12 12.89 18.67
N ILE A 221 -9.17 12.59 19.56
CA ILE A 221 -8.46 13.60 20.34
C ILE A 221 -7.72 14.57 19.41
N LYS A 222 -7.04 14.05 18.41
CA LYS A 222 -6.35 14.88 17.41
C LYS A 222 -7.32 15.84 16.71
N ASP A 223 -8.46 15.35 16.26
CA ASP A 223 -9.46 16.15 15.55
C ASP A 223 -10.08 17.22 16.46
N LEU A 224 -10.31 16.90 17.74
CA LEU A 224 -10.76 17.89 18.73
C LEU A 224 -9.72 18.99 18.95
N ILE A 225 -8.45 18.64 19.06
CA ILE A 225 -7.35 19.62 19.17
C ILE A 225 -7.32 20.50 17.91
N LEU A 226 -7.41 19.91 16.73
CA LEU A 226 -7.41 20.61 15.45
C LEU A 226 -8.56 21.62 15.39
N VAL A 227 -9.79 21.21 15.69
CA VAL A 227 -10.97 22.10 15.72
C VAL A 227 -10.77 23.23 16.73
N THR A 228 -10.24 22.93 17.92
CA THR A 228 -10.00 23.94 18.96
C THR A 228 -8.96 24.97 18.50
N VAL A 229 -7.86 24.53 17.92
CA VAL A 229 -6.77 25.41 17.47
C VAL A 229 -7.23 26.26 16.28
N VAL A 230 -7.90 25.68 15.29
CA VAL A 230 -8.46 26.42 14.15
C VAL A 230 -9.53 27.41 14.63
N GLY A 231 -10.40 26.99 15.55
CA GLY A 231 -11.40 27.86 16.16
C GLY A 231 -10.79 29.05 16.93
N PHE A 232 -9.71 28.79 17.66
CA PHE A 232 -8.97 29.83 18.36
C PHE A 232 -8.34 30.84 17.39
N VAL A 233 -7.73 30.35 16.29
CA VAL A 233 -7.20 31.24 15.22
C VAL A 233 -8.31 32.07 14.60
N GLY A 234 -9.46 31.47 14.32
CA GLY A 234 -10.64 32.18 13.80
C GLY A 234 -11.16 33.23 14.76
N TYR A 235 -11.33 32.89 16.04
CA TYR A 235 -11.75 33.82 17.09
C TYR A 235 -10.76 35.00 17.20
N ASN A 236 -9.48 34.73 17.31
CA ASN A 236 -8.44 35.74 17.41
C ASN A 236 -8.38 36.65 16.16
N PHE A 237 -8.61 36.06 14.98
CA PHE A 237 -8.69 36.83 13.74
C PHE A 237 -9.88 37.78 13.72
N VAL A 238 -11.08 37.31 14.09
CA VAL A 238 -12.28 38.19 14.16
C VAL A 238 -12.10 39.26 15.21
N SER A 239 -11.63 38.92 16.40
CA SER A 239 -11.37 39.86 17.49
C SER A 239 -10.36 40.95 17.08
N SER A 240 -9.25 40.57 16.45
CA SER A 240 -8.22 41.51 16.01
C SER A 240 -8.67 42.42 14.87
N ASN A 241 -9.60 41.99 14.03
CA ASN A 241 -10.12 42.75 12.90
C ASN A 241 -11.52 43.34 13.16
N TYR A 242 -11.99 43.27 14.40
CA TYR A 242 -13.36 43.65 14.76
C TYR A 242 -13.71 45.09 14.31
N THR A 243 -12.84 46.05 14.55
CA THR A 243 -13.02 47.45 14.14
C THR A 243 -13.11 47.59 12.62
N ILE A 244 -12.25 46.89 11.88
CA ILE A 244 -12.26 46.89 10.41
C ILE A 244 -13.58 46.32 9.90
N ILE A 245 -14.04 45.21 10.48
CA ILE A 245 -15.30 44.54 10.09
C ILE A 245 -16.49 45.49 10.34
N LEU A 246 -16.52 46.19 11.47
CA LEU A 246 -17.58 47.14 11.79
C LEU A 246 -17.58 48.38 10.91
N THR A 247 -16.42 48.77 10.36
CA THR A 247 -16.32 49.98 9.53
C THR A 247 -16.50 49.69 8.03
N LEU A 248 -16.67 48.44 7.62
CA LEU A 248 -16.85 48.04 6.20
C LEU A 248 -18.00 48.80 5.53
N TRP A 249 -19.08 49.03 6.24
CA TRP A 249 -20.29 49.65 5.70
C TRP A 249 -20.13 51.16 5.45
N HIS A 250 -19.12 51.81 6.02
CA HIS A 250 -18.77 53.21 5.75
C HIS A 250 -17.91 53.41 4.49
N LEU A 251 -17.38 52.29 3.94
CA LEU A 251 -16.53 52.34 2.76
C LEU A 251 -17.38 52.40 1.48
N ASN A 252 -16.82 53.02 0.46
CA ASN A 252 -17.39 52.88 -0.89
C ASN A 252 -17.34 51.41 -1.37
N PRO A 253 -18.17 51.00 -2.33
CA PRO A 253 -18.25 49.61 -2.77
C PRO A 253 -16.90 48.96 -3.18
N ILE A 254 -16.00 49.75 -3.80
CA ILE A 254 -14.67 49.28 -4.21
C ILE A 254 -13.76 49.11 -2.97
N GLY A 255 -13.78 50.03 -2.03
CA GLY A 255 -13.03 49.92 -0.78
C GLY A 255 -13.52 48.78 0.08
N MET A 256 -14.82 48.56 0.18
CA MET A 256 -15.44 47.41 0.87
C MET A 256 -14.96 46.11 0.28
N LEU A 257 -14.99 45.97 -1.05
CA LEU A 257 -14.55 44.75 -1.75
C LEU A 257 -13.05 44.48 -1.52
N SER A 258 -12.22 45.54 -1.55
CA SER A 258 -10.78 45.41 -1.27
C SER A 258 -10.52 44.98 0.18
N ALA A 259 -11.23 45.59 1.15
CA ALA A 259 -11.09 45.27 2.56
C ALA A 259 -11.54 43.81 2.87
N ILE A 260 -12.66 43.38 2.31
CA ILE A 260 -13.13 41.98 2.42
C ILE A 260 -12.12 41.06 1.79
N GLY A 261 -11.60 41.35 0.59
CA GLY A 261 -10.58 40.53 -0.07
C GLY A 261 -9.31 40.36 0.75
N SER A 262 -8.83 41.46 1.37
CA SER A 262 -7.66 41.41 2.25
C SER A 262 -7.89 40.60 3.53
N LEU A 263 -9.08 40.69 4.12
CA LEU A 263 -9.46 39.89 5.29
C LEU A 263 -9.53 38.39 4.92
N ILE A 264 -10.13 38.05 3.78
CA ILE A 264 -10.19 36.66 3.28
C ILE A 264 -8.79 36.09 3.07
N ILE A 265 -7.93 36.82 2.37
CA ILE A 265 -6.55 36.37 2.12
C ILE A 265 -5.79 36.19 3.43
N SER A 266 -5.95 37.13 4.37
CA SER A 266 -5.28 37.10 5.68
C SER A 266 -5.69 35.87 6.51
N ILE A 267 -6.99 35.55 6.59
CA ILE A 267 -7.46 34.37 7.33
C ILE A 267 -7.01 33.07 6.65
N PHE A 268 -7.12 32.98 5.32
CA PHE A 268 -6.62 31.84 4.56
C PHE A 268 -5.13 31.61 4.79
N PHE A 269 -4.33 32.66 4.75
CA PHE A 269 -2.90 32.57 4.98
C PHE A 269 -2.57 32.06 6.40
N LYS A 270 -3.21 32.60 7.43
CA LYS A 270 -3.02 32.18 8.82
C LYS A 270 -3.40 30.71 9.03
N VAL A 271 -4.56 30.31 8.49
CA VAL A 271 -5.03 28.92 8.60
C VAL A 271 -4.13 27.97 7.79
N THR A 272 -3.65 28.39 6.63
CA THR A 272 -2.72 27.61 5.82
C THR A 272 -1.41 27.31 6.54
N ILE A 273 -0.78 28.31 7.15
CA ILE A 273 0.46 28.11 7.93
C ILE A 273 0.22 27.15 9.08
N LEU A 274 -0.87 27.34 9.81
CA LEU A 274 -1.25 26.44 10.90
C LEU A 274 -1.43 25.00 10.41
N MET A 275 -2.18 24.82 9.32
CA MET A 275 -2.45 23.49 8.76
C MET A 275 -1.19 22.81 8.23
N ILE A 276 -0.23 23.55 7.69
CA ILE A 276 1.07 22.99 7.31
C ILE A 276 1.80 22.45 8.54
N GLY A 277 1.84 23.19 9.64
CA GLY A 277 2.45 22.72 10.88
C GLY A 277 1.80 21.43 11.41
N ILE A 278 0.47 21.40 11.45
CA ILE A 278 -0.30 20.22 11.87
C ILE A 278 -0.06 19.04 10.93
N ALA A 279 -0.06 19.28 9.63
CA ALA A 279 0.16 18.25 8.61
C ALA A 279 1.53 17.57 8.72
N ILE A 280 2.58 18.34 9.03
CA ILE A 280 3.93 17.79 9.27
C ILE A 280 3.90 16.87 10.49
N CYS A 281 3.32 17.30 11.60
CA CYS A 281 3.21 16.50 12.81
C CYS A 281 2.39 15.21 12.57
N ASP A 282 1.24 15.35 11.87
CA ASP A 282 0.40 14.19 11.53
C ASP A 282 1.12 13.21 10.60
N TYR A 283 1.84 13.69 9.59
CA TYR A 283 2.60 12.83 8.70
C TYR A 283 3.67 12.03 9.44
N ILE A 284 4.42 12.66 10.34
CA ILE A 284 5.42 11.99 11.18
C ILE A 284 4.74 10.92 12.04
N PHE A 285 3.61 11.24 12.67
CA PHE A 285 2.85 10.28 13.48
C PHE A 285 2.36 9.10 12.64
N GLN A 286 1.76 9.34 11.46
CA GLN A 286 1.29 8.29 10.56
C GLN A 286 2.43 7.41 10.05
N TRP A 287 3.60 7.99 9.78
CA TRP A 287 4.79 7.27 9.37
C TRP A 287 5.31 6.33 10.48
N PHE A 288 5.38 6.83 11.72
CA PHE A 288 5.73 5.98 12.88
C PHE A 288 4.72 4.86 13.09
N GLN A 289 3.43 5.18 13.02
CA GLN A 289 2.38 4.19 13.19
C GLN A 289 2.42 3.11 12.10
N TYR A 290 2.61 3.52 10.85
CA TYR A 290 2.77 2.61 9.72
C TYR A 290 3.96 1.65 9.91
N ASN A 291 5.11 2.16 10.30
CA ASN A 291 6.27 1.31 10.58
C ASN A 291 6.02 0.36 11.75
N LYS A 292 5.33 0.81 12.80
CA LYS A 292 4.95 -0.03 13.94
C LYS A 292 3.98 -1.14 13.54
N ASP A 293 2.99 -0.83 12.72
CA ASP A 293 1.99 -1.80 12.25
C ASP A 293 2.61 -2.88 11.35
N LEU A 294 3.71 -2.57 10.66
CA LEU A 294 4.44 -3.50 9.80
C LEU A 294 5.50 -4.34 10.52
N ARG A 295 5.82 -4.04 11.78
CA ARG A 295 6.81 -4.82 12.54
C ARG A 295 6.49 -6.31 12.53
N MET A 296 7.54 -7.11 12.57
CA MET A 296 7.48 -8.56 12.47
C MET A 296 8.01 -9.20 13.76
N THR A 297 7.57 -10.42 14.03
CA THR A 297 8.21 -11.25 15.04
C THR A 297 9.51 -11.85 14.49
N LYS A 298 10.43 -12.24 15.38
CA LYS A 298 11.67 -12.95 14.96
C LYS A 298 11.37 -14.22 14.16
N GLN A 299 10.25 -14.87 14.46
CA GLN A 299 9.83 -16.08 13.78
C GLN A 299 9.34 -15.77 12.35
N GLU A 300 8.51 -14.73 12.17
CA GLU A 300 8.04 -14.28 10.85
C GLU A 300 9.22 -13.93 9.94
N VAL A 301 10.21 -13.19 10.46
CA VAL A 301 11.44 -12.84 9.70
C VAL A 301 12.21 -14.10 9.28
N LYS A 302 12.38 -15.05 10.20
CA LYS A 302 13.08 -16.31 9.91
C LYS A 302 12.35 -17.17 8.88
N GLU A 303 11.02 -17.20 8.93
CA GLU A 303 10.19 -17.92 7.97
C GLU A 303 10.25 -17.27 6.57
N GLU A 304 10.25 -15.95 6.51
CA GLU A 304 10.37 -15.21 5.26
C GLU A 304 11.74 -15.44 4.59
N TYR A 305 12.84 -15.40 5.35
CA TYR A 305 14.16 -15.75 4.82
C TYR A 305 14.23 -17.19 4.32
N LYS A 306 13.60 -18.15 5.02
CA LYS A 306 13.53 -19.53 4.55
C LYS A 306 12.74 -19.69 3.25
N GLN A 307 11.69 -18.88 3.06
CA GLN A 307 10.91 -18.90 1.81
C GLN A 307 11.69 -18.32 0.63
N ASP A 308 12.50 -17.28 0.85
CA ASP A 308 13.24 -16.60 -0.21
C ASP A 308 14.55 -17.34 -0.59
N GLU A 309 15.29 -17.82 0.40
CA GLU A 309 16.57 -18.52 0.15
C GLU A 309 16.42 -20.03 -0.01
N GLY A 310 15.25 -20.59 0.34
CA GLY A 310 15.00 -22.03 0.45
C GLY A 310 15.51 -22.60 1.78
N ASP A 311 14.85 -23.64 2.26
CA ASP A 311 15.26 -24.30 3.50
C ASP A 311 16.63 -24.99 3.30
N PRO A 312 17.66 -24.65 4.11
CA PRO A 312 18.97 -25.30 4.02
C PRO A 312 18.92 -26.82 4.08
N GLN A 313 17.95 -27.38 4.82
CA GLN A 313 17.74 -28.82 4.91
C GLN A 313 17.25 -29.41 3.60
N ILE A 314 16.35 -28.72 2.88
CA ILE A 314 15.87 -29.16 1.57
C ILE A 314 17.02 -29.11 0.56
N LYS A 315 17.82 -28.04 0.56
CA LYS A 315 18.98 -27.87 -0.32
C LYS A 315 20.05 -28.97 -0.06
N SER A 316 20.24 -29.31 1.20
CA SER A 316 21.11 -30.43 1.60
C SER A 316 20.58 -31.77 1.10
N LYS A 317 19.29 -32.07 1.28
CA LYS A 317 18.63 -33.29 0.81
C LYS A 317 18.69 -33.41 -0.73
N ILE A 318 18.48 -32.31 -1.43
CA ILE A 318 18.60 -32.29 -2.90
C ILE A 318 20.02 -32.66 -3.33
N ARG A 319 21.05 -32.07 -2.72
CA ARG A 319 22.45 -32.41 -3.01
C ARG A 319 22.78 -33.87 -2.68
N GLN A 320 22.26 -34.39 -1.56
CA GLN A 320 22.42 -35.78 -1.20
C GLN A 320 21.81 -36.69 -2.25
N LYS A 321 20.56 -36.41 -2.66
CA LYS A 321 19.87 -37.18 -3.71
C LYS A 321 20.59 -37.14 -5.07
N GLN A 322 21.12 -35.99 -5.44
CA GLN A 322 21.91 -35.85 -6.66
C GLN A 322 23.18 -36.72 -6.60
N ARG A 323 23.90 -36.74 -5.46
CA ARG A 323 25.04 -37.64 -5.27
C ARG A 323 24.65 -39.10 -5.30
N GLU A 324 23.57 -39.51 -4.66
CA GLU A 324 23.07 -40.89 -4.71
C GLU A 324 22.71 -41.31 -6.13
N MET A 325 22.05 -40.42 -6.91
CA MET A 325 21.70 -40.72 -8.31
C MET A 325 22.93 -40.83 -9.21
N ALA A 326 23.90 -39.91 -9.05
CA ALA A 326 25.17 -39.97 -9.77
C ALA A 326 25.91 -41.29 -9.47
N MET A 327 26.01 -41.66 -8.18
CA MET A 327 26.62 -42.92 -7.76
C MET A 327 25.90 -44.13 -8.34
N ARG A 328 24.55 -44.15 -8.36
CA ARG A 328 23.78 -45.26 -8.98
C ARG A 328 24.04 -45.36 -10.48
N ARG A 329 24.09 -44.23 -11.20
CA ARG A 329 24.40 -44.20 -12.64
C ARG A 329 25.79 -44.75 -12.90
N MET A 330 26.79 -44.26 -12.16
CA MET A 330 28.17 -44.78 -12.26
C MET A 330 28.24 -46.27 -12.03
N MET A 331 27.58 -46.79 -10.97
CA MET A 331 27.57 -48.20 -10.67
C MET A 331 26.85 -49.06 -11.75
N SER A 332 25.82 -48.48 -12.43
CA SER A 332 25.12 -49.18 -13.54
C SER A 332 25.98 -49.30 -14.80
N GLU A 333 27.03 -48.52 -14.94
CA GLU A 333 27.98 -48.64 -16.07
C GLU A 333 29.11 -49.64 -15.80
N VAL A 334 29.38 -50.01 -14.53
CA VAL A 334 30.39 -51.04 -14.20
C VAL A 334 30.16 -52.39 -14.91
N PRO A 335 28.93 -52.94 -14.98
CA PRO A 335 28.69 -54.18 -15.71
C PRO A 335 29.02 -54.14 -17.20
N LYS A 336 29.10 -52.94 -17.79
CA LYS A 336 29.40 -52.74 -19.22
C LYS A 336 30.93 -52.59 -19.48
N ALA A 337 31.73 -52.62 -18.42
CA ALA A 337 33.16 -52.46 -18.54
C ALA A 337 33.85 -53.70 -19.13
N THR A 338 34.91 -53.51 -19.85
CA THR A 338 35.75 -54.56 -20.42
C THR A 338 36.73 -55.11 -19.38
N VAL A 339 37.23 -54.26 -18.50
CA VAL A 339 38.19 -54.59 -17.45
C VAL A 339 38.08 -53.59 -16.28
N VAL A 340 38.38 -54.03 -15.09
CA VAL A 340 38.57 -53.15 -13.94
C VAL A 340 40.00 -53.19 -13.47
N ILE A 341 40.67 -52.02 -13.51
CA ILE A 341 42.04 -51.82 -13.02
C ILE A 341 41.98 -51.43 -11.55
N THR A 342 42.73 -52.10 -10.72
CA THR A 342 42.67 -51.87 -9.27
C THR A 342 44.03 -51.54 -8.64
N ASN A 343 43.98 -50.66 -7.67
CA ASN A 343 44.94 -50.63 -6.59
C ASN A 343 44.30 -51.30 -5.38
N PRO A 344 44.72 -52.45 -4.87
CA PRO A 344 43.96 -53.37 -4.06
C PRO A 344 43.18 -52.80 -2.88
N THR A 345 43.74 -51.80 -2.21
CA THR A 345 43.13 -51.25 -1.01
C THR A 345 42.43 -49.92 -1.22
N HIS A 346 42.75 -49.20 -2.27
CA HIS A 346 42.39 -47.77 -2.35
C HIS A 346 41.59 -47.35 -3.58
N ILE A 347 41.85 -47.92 -4.77
CA ILE A 347 41.29 -47.41 -6.02
C ILE A 347 40.75 -48.54 -6.93
N SER A 348 39.66 -48.31 -7.59
CA SER A 348 39.16 -49.17 -8.67
C SER A 348 38.62 -48.32 -9.81
N ILE A 349 38.97 -48.68 -11.03
CA ILE A 349 38.56 -47.98 -12.25
C ILE A 349 38.08 -48.98 -13.26
N ALA A 350 36.86 -48.79 -13.72
CA ALA A 350 36.23 -49.56 -14.75
C ALA A 350 36.48 -48.92 -16.12
N LEU A 351 37.08 -49.66 -17.02
CA LEU A 351 37.33 -49.23 -18.39
C LEU A 351 36.46 -50.03 -19.36
N LYS A 352 35.88 -49.36 -20.30
CA LYS A 352 35.14 -49.91 -21.42
C LYS A 352 35.92 -49.66 -22.70
N TYR A 353 36.13 -50.67 -23.49
CA TYR A 353 36.70 -50.56 -24.82
C TYR A 353 35.87 -51.34 -25.81
N ILE A 354 35.46 -50.70 -26.91
CA ILE A 354 34.76 -51.29 -28.02
C ILE A 354 35.67 -51.31 -29.21
N GLN A 355 35.78 -52.45 -29.89
CA GLN A 355 36.64 -52.61 -31.06
C GLN A 355 36.22 -51.64 -32.17
N GLY A 356 37.12 -50.73 -32.56
CA GLY A 356 36.85 -49.64 -33.51
C GLY A 356 36.76 -48.25 -32.87
N GLU A 357 36.84 -48.11 -31.54
CA GLU A 357 36.99 -46.84 -30.87
C GLU A 357 38.48 -46.47 -30.74
N ASP A 358 38.79 -45.17 -30.80
CA ASP A 358 40.18 -44.68 -30.76
C ASP A 358 40.85 -44.93 -29.40
N ALA A 359 40.11 -44.89 -28.29
CA ALA A 359 40.65 -45.10 -26.94
C ALA A 359 39.61 -45.68 -25.97
N PRO A 360 40.01 -46.46 -24.95
CA PRO A 360 39.15 -46.88 -23.86
C PRO A 360 38.62 -45.72 -23.05
N THR A 361 37.33 -45.86 -22.62
CA THR A 361 36.62 -44.85 -21.83
C THR A 361 36.51 -45.29 -20.37
N VAL A 362 36.73 -44.37 -19.43
CA VAL A 362 36.50 -44.60 -17.98
C VAL A 362 35.02 -44.58 -17.70
N THR A 363 34.39 -45.74 -17.42
CA THR A 363 32.95 -45.81 -17.11
C THR A 363 32.65 -45.65 -15.66
N ALA A 364 33.56 -46.00 -14.77
CA ALA A 364 33.41 -45.77 -13.34
C ALA A 364 34.80 -45.65 -12.69
N LYS A 365 34.94 -44.78 -11.72
CA LYS A 365 36.12 -44.65 -10.86
C LYS A 365 35.70 -44.40 -9.42
N GLY A 366 36.44 -44.99 -8.47
CA GLY A 366 36.15 -44.81 -7.06
C GLY A 366 37.35 -45.11 -6.17
N ALA A 367 37.34 -44.47 -4.99
CA ALA A 367 38.27 -44.74 -3.93
C ALA A 367 37.58 -45.41 -2.75
N ASP A 368 38.34 -46.10 -1.92
CA ASP A 368 37.95 -46.72 -0.64
C ASP A 368 36.63 -47.54 -0.74
N LEU A 369 35.56 -47.13 -0.04
CA LEU A 369 34.27 -47.82 -0.05
C LEU A 369 33.67 -47.95 -1.48
N VAL A 370 33.83 -46.92 -2.29
CA VAL A 370 33.36 -46.93 -3.69
C VAL A 370 34.17 -47.92 -4.52
N ALA A 371 35.49 -47.98 -4.34
CA ALA A 371 36.36 -48.97 -5.01
C ALA A 371 35.98 -50.39 -4.62
N ILE A 372 35.68 -50.65 -3.37
CA ILE A 372 35.21 -51.98 -2.91
C ILE A 372 33.90 -52.34 -3.64
N ARG A 373 32.94 -51.40 -3.73
CA ARG A 373 31.67 -51.65 -4.40
C ARG A 373 31.84 -51.90 -5.90
N ILE A 374 32.70 -51.14 -6.58
CA ILE A 374 33.05 -51.40 -8.00
C ILE A 374 33.59 -52.82 -8.17
N LYS A 375 34.50 -53.27 -7.29
CA LYS A 375 35.07 -54.62 -7.32
C LYS A 375 34.02 -55.72 -7.10
N GLN A 376 33.09 -55.48 -6.16
CA GLN A 376 31.99 -56.43 -5.95
C GLN A 376 31.12 -56.60 -7.18
N VAL A 377 30.65 -55.45 -7.75
CA VAL A 377 29.83 -55.48 -8.98
C VAL A 377 30.61 -56.09 -10.14
N ALA A 378 31.90 -55.82 -10.31
CA ALA A 378 32.73 -56.39 -11.33
C ALA A 378 32.82 -57.94 -11.18
N LYS A 379 32.96 -58.46 -9.96
CA LYS A 379 32.95 -59.91 -9.66
C LYS A 379 31.58 -60.55 -9.97
N GLU A 380 30.48 -59.91 -9.58
CA GLU A 380 29.12 -60.40 -9.86
C GLU A 380 28.84 -60.56 -11.37
N TYR A 381 29.41 -59.66 -12.18
CA TYR A 381 29.23 -59.66 -13.64
C TYR A 381 30.41 -60.32 -14.41
N ASN A 382 31.28 -61.04 -13.70
CA ASN A 382 32.47 -61.73 -14.29
C ASN A 382 33.39 -60.84 -15.11
N ILE A 383 33.56 -59.56 -14.67
CA ILE A 383 34.49 -58.64 -15.30
C ILE A 383 35.88 -58.87 -14.73
N PRO A 384 36.92 -59.01 -15.60
CA PRO A 384 38.29 -59.21 -15.16
C PRO A 384 38.78 -58.10 -14.28
N LEU A 385 39.38 -58.45 -13.15
CA LEU A 385 40.05 -57.52 -12.22
C LEU A 385 41.55 -57.64 -12.38
N ILE A 386 42.21 -56.59 -12.81
CA ILE A 386 43.67 -56.57 -13.01
C ILE A 386 44.29 -55.61 -11.99
N GLU A 387 45.24 -56.08 -11.23
CA GLU A 387 46.00 -55.26 -10.31
C GLU A 387 47.10 -54.51 -11.03
N ASN A 388 47.03 -53.18 -11.07
CA ASN A 388 48.11 -52.31 -11.54
C ASN A 388 48.07 -50.98 -10.77
N LYS A 389 48.82 -50.94 -9.69
CA LYS A 389 48.85 -49.77 -8.74
C LYS A 389 49.22 -48.45 -9.39
N PRO A 390 50.33 -48.39 -10.20
CA PRO A 390 50.73 -47.12 -10.83
C PRO A 390 49.71 -46.60 -11.81
N LEU A 391 49.18 -47.46 -12.67
CA LEU A 391 48.22 -47.11 -13.69
C LEU A 391 46.85 -46.71 -13.08
N ALA A 392 46.40 -47.44 -12.06
CA ALA A 392 45.18 -47.10 -11.36
C ALA A 392 45.25 -45.69 -10.74
N ARG A 393 46.35 -45.30 -10.11
CA ARG A 393 46.53 -43.97 -9.58
C ARG A 393 46.52 -42.89 -10.67
N LEU A 394 47.28 -43.14 -11.74
CA LEU A 394 47.42 -42.20 -12.84
C LEU A 394 46.07 -41.92 -13.54
N ILE A 395 45.29 -42.96 -13.82
CA ILE A 395 43.95 -42.79 -14.43
C ILE A 395 43.02 -42.10 -13.46
N TYR A 396 43.01 -42.44 -12.15
CA TYR A 396 42.14 -41.83 -11.16
C TYR A 396 42.35 -40.33 -11.03
N GLU A 397 43.60 -39.87 -11.07
CA GLU A 397 43.94 -38.45 -10.93
C GLU A 397 43.71 -37.65 -12.22
N LYS A 398 44.02 -38.24 -13.39
CA LYS A 398 44.05 -37.46 -14.65
C LYS A 398 42.81 -37.63 -15.52
N VAL A 399 42.00 -38.65 -15.33
CA VAL A 399 40.89 -38.94 -16.23
C VAL A 399 39.56 -38.90 -15.47
N ASP A 400 38.63 -38.06 -15.92
CA ASP A 400 37.30 -38.00 -15.39
C ASP A 400 36.42 -39.13 -15.89
N GLU A 401 35.34 -39.44 -15.15
CA GLU A 401 34.32 -40.39 -15.52
C GLU A 401 33.66 -39.97 -16.84
N GLY A 402 33.45 -40.94 -17.73
CA GLY A 402 32.91 -40.73 -19.07
C GLY A 402 33.90 -40.23 -20.11
N LYS A 403 35.13 -39.96 -19.73
CA LYS A 403 36.17 -39.51 -20.68
C LYS A 403 37.07 -40.67 -21.14
N GLN A 404 37.63 -40.52 -22.32
CA GLN A 404 38.65 -41.40 -22.86
C GLN A 404 40.00 -41.21 -22.15
N ILE A 405 40.79 -42.28 -22.05
CA ILE A 405 42.15 -42.19 -21.49
C ILE A 405 43.06 -41.38 -22.43
N PRO A 406 43.97 -40.57 -21.91
CA PRO A 406 44.94 -39.81 -22.72
C PRO A 406 45.99 -40.73 -23.37
N ALA A 407 46.59 -40.27 -24.48
CA ALA A 407 47.56 -41.02 -25.27
C ALA A 407 48.75 -41.56 -24.46
N GLU A 408 49.15 -40.86 -23.40
CA GLU A 408 50.23 -41.25 -22.47
C GLU A 408 49.99 -42.62 -21.81
N MET A 409 48.72 -43.05 -21.71
CA MET A 409 48.28 -44.28 -21.02
C MET A 409 47.93 -45.42 -21.99
N TYR A 410 47.93 -45.18 -23.32
CA TYR A 410 47.48 -46.15 -24.32
C TYR A 410 48.28 -47.45 -24.26
N GLN A 411 49.62 -47.39 -24.19
CA GLN A 411 50.44 -48.57 -24.17
C GLN A 411 50.14 -49.48 -22.96
N ALA A 412 50.07 -48.89 -21.76
CA ALA A 412 49.85 -49.62 -20.53
C ALA A 412 48.44 -50.24 -20.46
N VAL A 413 47.42 -49.53 -20.99
CA VAL A 413 46.04 -50.03 -21.01
C VAL A 413 45.89 -51.08 -22.13
N ALA A 414 46.55 -50.93 -23.26
CA ALA A 414 46.56 -51.93 -24.36
C ALA A 414 47.14 -53.30 -23.93
N GLU A 415 48.21 -53.25 -23.15
CA GLU A 415 48.80 -54.48 -22.58
C GLU A 415 47.80 -55.23 -21.67
N ILE A 416 47.09 -54.48 -20.84
CA ILE A 416 46.04 -55.02 -19.94
C ILE A 416 44.88 -55.59 -20.76
N LEU A 417 44.38 -54.85 -21.76
CA LEU A 417 43.31 -55.34 -22.63
C LEU A 417 43.69 -56.57 -23.41
N ALA A 418 44.93 -56.66 -23.93
CA ALA A 418 45.45 -57.86 -24.62
C ALA A 418 45.46 -59.09 -23.69
N LEU A 419 45.85 -58.90 -22.43
CA LEU A 419 45.84 -59.93 -21.42
C LEU A 419 44.42 -60.43 -21.12
N VAL A 420 43.47 -59.48 -21.00
CA VAL A 420 42.02 -59.79 -20.78
C VAL A 420 41.43 -60.56 -21.97
N TYR A 421 41.77 -60.20 -23.22
CA TYR A 421 41.30 -60.91 -24.41
C TYR A 421 41.90 -62.28 -24.52
N LYS A 422 43.14 -62.53 -24.04
CA LYS A 422 43.72 -63.86 -23.95
C LYS A 422 43.10 -64.72 -22.87
N LEU A 423 42.60 -64.13 -21.77
CA LEU A 423 41.89 -64.89 -20.72
C LEU A 423 40.42 -65.20 -21.04
N LYS A 424 39.84 -64.54 -22.03
CA LYS A 424 38.48 -64.78 -22.51
C LYS A 424 38.37 -65.80 -23.67
N LYS A 425 39.49 -66.20 -24.26
CA LYS A 425 39.63 -67.30 -25.16
C LYS A 425 39.90 -68.60 -24.41
#